data_80ee78a2366034cc6fdb4d6e30e3adf1
#
_entry.id   80ee78a2366034cc6fdb4d6e30e3adf1
#
_cell.length_a   1.000
_cell.length_b   1.000
_cell.length_c   1.000
_cell.angle_alpha   90.00
_cell.angle_beta   90.00
_cell.angle_gamma   90.00
#
_symmetry.space_group_name_H-M   'P 1'
#
loop_
_entity.id
_entity.type
_entity.pdbx_description
1 polymer ?
#
loop_
_entity_poly.entity_id
_entity_poly.type
_entity_poly.pdbx_seq_one_letter_code
_entity_poly.pdbx_strand_id
1 'polypeptide(L)'
;MSKKTHDDLKLLAAYSLFGIKTTSNPNLSMLAQRQIASLSLFGVFVTLYRNENVVSMTHGHIHSGEREIHGCLGHWNPKYQSMSPLDLIEKMQQLVQDVRKKDERRLQFSTDVDEDASAVIEISFMKLPLREIDDGTPDVKTRTSNKTQGVLVDTGAGKRATYLPGVFPDSSWTYVAQSLRQKAGIGASSAARFYAYDTMVVSFQVYDVLFSAYSLMCLRTDVAFFYLKKYADFVPYEYNAATRSVKVNEPEAVRNVACIGDVIMFAKDYKSAFENKPILSNLEHYYQKWLKNPVAYRQASIFLVRAYNHWGVHQSRIQMMSAQLYAALDGGALEPRFELGEAVSVLAQVSVPRVKSLKRAITLMNEQAEAMLRASTAPLDNVFELNWQSQSVHQMMKLDPNRKTRTSELKSYVEHALLLFRVFVKTAQRTIVRLESLETNYLAVIYECLSNIDEVMVLYESKNPSEYYQQDIVMAHNEIRDQRVRHFATLAEKRRGEYGLYYFKDGNTARLDIAGHVLSL
;
A
#
# COMPACT_ATOMS: atom_id res chain seq x y z
N MET A 1 1.98 22.67 9.97
CA MET A 1 2.75 21.58 9.29
C MET A 1 2.45 21.63 7.82
N SER A 2 3.44 21.46 6.93
CA SER A 2 3.17 21.39 5.49
C SER A 2 2.44 20.07 5.15
N LYS A 3 1.65 20.07 4.06
CA LYS A 3 1.00 18.83 3.57
C LYS A 3 2.03 17.72 3.35
N LYS A 4 3.17 18.08 2.80
CA LYS A 4 4.28 17.14 2.55
C LYS A 4 4.81 16.49 3.83
N THR A 5 5.00 17.25 4.93
CA THR A 5 5.42 16.68 6.22
C THR A 5 4.42 15.69 6.77
N HIS A 6 3.14 16.03 6.64
CA HIS A 6 2.06 15.16 7.06
C HIS A 6 2.08 13.83 6.28
N ASP A 7 2.25 13.88 4.96
CA ASP A 7 2.32 12.71 4.09
C ASP A 7 3.57 11.86 4.38
N ASP A 8 4.72 12.49 4.60
CA ASP A 8 5.97 11.80 4.97
C ASP A 8 5.85 11.06 6.31
N LEU A 9 5.21 11.67 7.32
CA LEU A 9 4.97 11.01 8.62
C LEU A 9 3.98 9.85 8.53
N LYS A 10 2.91 10.01 7.73
CA LYS A 10 1.98 8.91 7.43
C LYS A 10 2.71 7.73 6.81
N LEU A 11 3.56 8.00 5.85
CA LEU A 11 4.32 6.98 5.15
C LEU A 11 5.29 6.24 6.08
N LEU A 12 6.03 6.97 6.93
CA LEU A 12 6.89 6.36 7.94
C LEU A 12 6.11 5.46 8.91
N ALA A 13 4.89 5.87 9.29
CA ALA A 13 4.01 5.05 10.11
C ALA A 13 3.54 3.78 9.36
N ALA A 14 3.23 3.90 8.06
CA ALA A 14 2.89 2.74 7.23
C ALA A 14 4.06 1.75 7.12
N TYR A 15 5.28 2.22 6.92
CA TYR A 15 6.47 1.35 6.96
C TYR A 15 6.58 0.60 8.27
N SER A 16 6.24 1.26 9.39
CA SER A 16 6.26 0.61 10.71
C SER A 16 5.21 -0.49 10.82
N LEU A 17 4.02 -0.29 10.26
CA LEU A 17 2.98 -1.34 10.22
C LEU A 17 3.47 -2.60 9.50
N PHE A 18 4.25 -2.44 8.45
CA PHE A 18 4.86 -3.54 7.70
C PHE A 18 6.14 -4.12 8.33
N GLY A 19 6.59 -3.59 9.45
CA GLY A 19 7.85 -4.00 10.06
C GLY A 19 9.10 -3.55 9.28
N ILE A 20 8.96 -2.60 8.35
CA ILE A 20 10.07 -2.04 7.56
C ILE A 20 10.79 -0.98 8.40
N LYS A 21 12.10 -1.12 8.55
CA LYS A 21 12.92 -0.17 9.30
C LYS A 21 13.15 1.11 8.47
N THR A 22 13.25 2.25 9.15
CA THR A 22 13.58 3.55 8.52
C THR A 22 14.90 3.56 7.77
N THR A 23 15.83 2.71 8.14
CA THR A 23 17.11 2.52 7.43
C THR A 23 16.94 2.07 5.99
N SER A 24 15.78 1.51 5.65
CA SER A 24 15.45 1.08 4.28
C SER A 24 15.23 2.26 3.33
N ASN A 25 14.81 3.42 3.86
CA ASN A 25 14.63 4.63 3.07
C ASN A 25 15.22 5.86 3.77
N PRO A 26 16.56 6.03 3.72
CA PRO A 26 17.24 7.13 4.41
C PRO A 26 16.79 8.51 3.93
N ASN A 27 16.37 8.65 2.67
CA ASN A 27 15.90 9.93 2.12
C ASN A 27 14.59 10.37 2.76
N LEU A 28 13.64 9.45 2.92
CA LEU A 28 12.36 9.74 3.57
C LEU A 28 12.55 10.08 5.04
N SER A 29 13.35 9.28 5.76
CA SER A 29 13.72 9.54 7.15
C SER A 29 14.38 10.91 7.31
N MET A 30 15.31 11.26 6.43
CA MET A 30 16.00 12.56 6.45
C MET A 30 15.05 13.72 6.16
N LEU A 31 14.11 13.59 5.23
CA LEU A 31 13.11 14.62 4.93
C LEU A 31 12.18 14.86 6.13
N ALA A 32 11.65 13.77 6.72
CA ALA A 32 10.81 13.87 7.90
C ALA A 32 11.56 14.49 9.09
N GLN A 33 12.82 14.09 9.32
CA GLN A 33 13.67 14.67 10.35
C GLN A 33 13.86 16.18 10.17
N ARG A 34 14.17 16.64 8.96
CA ARG A 34 14.33 18.09 8.67
C ARG A 34 13.08 18.89 8.96
N GLN A 35 11.92 18.31 8.68
CA GLN A 35 10.65 19.02 8.86
C GLN A 35 10.22 19.11 10.32
N ILE A 36 10.50 18.09 11.13
CA ILE A 36 10.20 18.11 12.57
C ILE A 36 11.34 18.73 13.39
N ALA A 37 12.54 18.90 12.85
CA ALA A 37 13.68 19.51 13.55
C ALA A 37 13.42 20.96 13.98
N SER A 38 12.59 21.69 13.25
CA SER A 38 12.18 23.05 13.60
C SER A 38 11.15 23.11 14.74
N LEU A 39 10.60 21.96 15.12
CA LEU A 39 9.56 21.85 16.14
C LEU A 39 10.19 21.35 17.43
N SER A 40 10.00 22.10 18.50
CA SER A 40 10.45 21.70 19.84
C SER A 40 9.52 20.61 20.39
N LEU A 41 9.77 19.35 20.03
CA LEU A 41 8.95 18.20 20.41
C LEU A 41 9.63 17.39 21.50
N PHE A 42 8.91 17.05 22.57
CA PHE A 42 9.46 16.30 23.69
C PHE A 42 8.86 14.91 23.88
N GLY A 43 7.88 14.53 23.06
CA GLY A 43 7.27 13.21 23.11
C GLY A 43 6.34 12.93 21.94
N VAL A 44 5.93 11.67 21.85
CA VAL A 44 5.01 11.16 20.84
C VAL A 44 4.10 10.10 21.45
N PHE A 45 2.84 10.13 21.06
CA PHE A 45 1.84 9.10 21.35
C PHE A 45 1.30 8.54 20.06
N VAL A 46 0.97 7.26 20.07
CA VAL A 46 0.24 6.58 19.00
C VAL A 46 -1.03 6.00 19.60
N THR A 47 -2.16 6.40 19.05
CA THR A 47 -3.48 5.93 19.44
C THR A 47 -4.11 5.17 18.27
N LEU A 48 -4.63 3.99 18.55
CA LEU A 48 -5.37 3.15 17.62
C LEU A 48 -6.86 3.26 17.96
N TYR A 49 -7.67 3.63 16.97
CA TYR A 49 -9.12 3.69 17.09
C TYR A 49 -9.76 2.64 16.19
N ARG A 50 -10.82 2.00 16.67
CA ARG A 50 -11.74 1.22 15.84
C ARG A 50 -12.77 2.16 15.21
N ASN A 51 -13.12 1.85 14.00
CA ASN A 51 -14.10 2.61 13.25
C ASN A 51 -15.32 1.72 13.00
N GLU A 52 -16.36 1.82 13.83
CA GLU A 52 -17.57 1.02 13.64
C GLU A 52 -18.50 1.56 12.54
N ASN A 53 -18.34 2.84 12.14
CA ASN A 53 -19.16 3.47 11.11
C ASN A 53 -18.36 4.53 10.33
N VAL A 54 -17.61 4.13 9.32
CA VAL A 54 -17.00 5.09 8.38
C VAL A 54 -18.01 5.47 7.31
N VAL A 55 -18.66 6.60 7.44
CA VAL A 55 -19.56 7.12 6.41
C VAL A 55 -18.86 8.10 5.46
N SER A 56 -17.84 8.80 5.85
CA SER A 56 -16.98 9.56 4.92
C SER A 56 -15.76 10.15 5.61
N MET A 57 -14.60 10.12 4.97
CA MET A 57 -13.43 10.92 5.31
C MET A 57 -13.28 12.04 4.29
N THR A 58 -13.72 13.24 4.61
CA THR A 58 -13.36 14.43 3.85
C THR A 58 -12.34 15.26 4.64
N HIS A 59 -11.17 15.49 4.02
CA HIS A 59 -10.15 16.44 4.49
C HIS A 59 -9.46 16.16 5.84
N GLY A 60 -9.23 14.90 6.20
CA GLY A 60 -8.37 14.56 7.35
C GLY A 60 -9.02 14.81 8.73
N HIS A 61 -10.31 15.06 8.78
CA HIS A 61 -11.09 15.13 10.01
C HIS A 61 -12.14 14.01 10.04
N ILE A 62 -12.08 13.20 11.09
CA ILE A 62 -13.10 12.20 11.36
C ILE A 62 -14.28 12.89 12.00
N HIS A 63 -15.41 12.97 11.32
CA HIS A 63 -16.65 13.49 11.87
C HIS A 63 -17.47 12.39 12.53
N SER A 64 -17.71 12.57 13.83
CA SER A 64 -18.78 12.04 14.70
C SER A 64 -19.31 10.63 14.43
N GLY A 65 -18.58 9.64 14.88
CA GLY A 65 -19.07 8.39 15.43
C GLY A 65 -18.34 8.19 16.76
N GLU A 66 -18.89 7.48 17.70
CA GLU A 66 -18.19 7.15 18.94
C GLU A 66 -16.91 6.38 18.59
N ARG A 67 -15.76 7.01 18.87
CA ARG A 67 -14.44 6.44 18.61
C ARG A 67 -14.08 5.54 19.77
N GLU A 68 -14.03 4.26 19.57
CA GLU A 68 -13.51 3.34 20.56
C GLU A 68 -11.98 3.29 20.49
N ILE A 69 -11.30 3.55 21.61
CA ILE A 69 -9.84 3.47 21.71
C ILE A 69 -9.44 2.01 21.92
N HIS A 70 -8.80 1.42 20.93
CA HIS A 70 -8.27 0.06 20.97
C HIS A 70 -6.84 -0.03 21.50
N GLY A 71 -6.17 1.07 21.66
CA GLY A 71 -4.84 1.16 22.23
C GLY A 71 -4.30 2.58 22.19
N CYS A 72 -3.45 2.91 23.16
CA CYS A 72 -2.76 4.18 23.20
C CYS A 72 -1.46 4.02 23.98
N LEU A 73 -0.33 4.11 23.28
CA LEU A 73 1.00 4.05 23.88
C LEU A 73 1.76 5.33 23.59
N GLY A 74 2.61 5.74 24.52
CA GLY A 74 3.38 6.96 24.37
C GLY A 74 4.77 6.88 24.94
N HIS A 75 5.61 7.77 24.45
CA HIS A 75 6.96 7.99 24.95
C HIS A 75 7.26 9.49 24.99
N TRP A 76 7.87 9.97 26.06
CA TRP A 76 8.33 11.37 26.17
C TRP A 76 9.63 11.47 26.95
N ASN A 77 10.36 12.56 26.70
CA ASN A 77 11.56 12.88 27.44
C ASN A 77 11.19 13.30 28.89
N PRO A 78 11.63 12.55 29.91
CA PRO A 78 11.28 12.83 31.30
C PRO A 78 11.86 14.14 31.84
N LYS A 79 12.83 14.74 31.14
CA LYS A 79 13.40 16.05 31.49
C LYS A 79 12.67 17.21 30.80
N TYR A 80 11.62 16.93 30.03
CA TYR A 80 10.87 17.91 29.24
C TYR A 80 11.76 18.73 28.30
N GLN A 81 12.74 18.09 27.70
CA GLN A 81 13.61 18.66 26.69
C GLN A 81 13.24 18.12 25.32
N SER A 82 13.51 18.89 24.28
CA SER A 82 13.34 18.42 22.91
C SER A 82 14.07 17.11 22.67
N MET A 83 13.39 16.17 22.06
CA MET A 83 13.99 14.96 21.53
C MET A 83 14.65 15.23 20.19
N SER A 84 15.67 14.47 19.84
CA SER A 84 16.21 14.53 18.49
C SER A 84 15.14 14.06 17.48
N PRO A 85 15.08 14.64 16.28
CA PRO A 85 14.13 14.21 15.25
C PRO A 85 14.24 12.71 14.93
N LEU A 86 15.44 12.16 14.95
CA LEU A 86 15.67 10.75 14.69
C LEU A 86 15.06 9.87 15.80
N ASP A 87 15.38 10.15 17.08
CA ASP A 87 14.84 9.41 18.21
C ASP A 87 13.31 9.46 18.23
N LEU A 88 12.75 10.62 17.90
CA LEU A 88 11.30 10.81 17.87
C LEU A 88 10.63 9.94 16.78
N ILE A 89 11.22 9.87 15.59
CA ILE A 89 10.73 9.03 14.48
C ILE A 89 10.88 7.55 14.84
N GLU A 90 12.03 7.13 15.39
CA GLU A 90 12.23 5.74 15.80
C GLU A 90 11.24 5.32 16.89
N LYS A 91 10.98 6.20 17.87
CA LYS A 91 9.97 5.94 18.89
C LYS A 91 8.55 5.88 18.31
N MET A 92 8.20 6.79 17.41
CA MET A 92 6.93 6.75 16.71
C MET A 92 6.73 5.40 16.01
N GLN A 93 7.73 4.94 15.26
CA GLN A 93 7.65 3.68 14.52
C GLN A 93 7.52 2.48 15.45
N GLN A 94 8.26 2.47 16.55
CA GLN A 94 8.15 1.43 17.55
C GLN A 94 6.76 1.41 18.19
N LEU A 95 6.21 2.57 18.53
CA LEU A 95 4.89 2.69 19.14
C LEU A 95 3.77 2.25 18.19
N VAL A 96 3.88 2.50 16.88
CA VAL A 96 2.93 2.01 15.88
C VAL A 96 2.88 0.47 15.87
N GLN A 97 4.01 -0.21 16.05
CA GLN A 97 4.02 -1.67 16.17
C GLN A 97 3.52 -2.14 17.53
N ASP A 98 3.94 -1.47 18.59
CA ASP A 98 3.66 -1.88 19.96
C ASP A 98 2.18 -1.71 20.34
N VAL A 99 1.52 -0.65 19.87
CA VAL A 99 0.08 -0.42 20.14
C VAL A 99 -0.80 -1.56 19.62
N ARG A 100 -0.37 -2.23 18.55
CA ARG A 100 -1.07 -3.40 17.98
C ARG A 100 -0.86 -4.68 18.78
N LYS A 101 0.27 -4.81 19.50
CA LYS A 101 0.72 -6.09 20.08
C LYS A 101 0.76 -6.10 21.59
N LYS A 102 0.90 -4.94 22.23
CA LYS A 102 1.24 -4.83 23.66
C LYS A 102 0.21 -4.07 24.50
N ASP A 103 -0.70 -3.35 23.89
CA ASP A 103 -1.74 -2.63 24.64
C ASP A 103 -2.79 -3.62 25.15
N GLU A 104 -3.07 -3.61 26.46
CA GLU A 104 -4.02 -4.52 27.10
C GLU A 104 -5.44 -4.40 26.54
N ARG A 105 -5.81 -3.22 26.10
CA ARG A 105 -7.12 -2.98 25.46
C ARG A 105 -7.25 -3.74 24.14
N ARG A 106 -6.16 -3.85 23.39
CA ARG A 106 -6.10 -4.62 22.15
C ARG A 106 -6.20 -6.12 22.40
N LEU A 107 -5.61 -6.62 23.47
CA LEU A 107 -5.63 -8.05 23.84
C LEU A 107 -7.04 -8.56 24.20
N GLN A 108 -7.96 -7.66 24.52
CA GLN A 108 -9.37 -8.00 24.79
C GLN A 108 -10.20 -8.20 23.53
N PHE A 109 -9.69 -7.78 22.36
CA PHE A 109 -10.36 -7.85 21.07
C PHE A 109 -9.63 -8.85 20.16
N SER A 110 -10.39 -9.49 19.27
CA SER A 110 -9.88 -10.47 18.31
C SER A 110 -8.63 -10.00 17.56
N THR A 111 -7.70 -10.92 17.31
CA THR A 111 -6.50 -10.71 16.50
C THR A 111 -6.80 -10.67 14.99
N ASP A 112 -8.03 -10.36 14.60
CA ASP A 112 -8.44 -10.39 13.21
C ASP A 112 -7.78 -9.25 12.41
N VAL A 113 -7.06 -9.61 11.36
CA VAL A 113 -6.32 -8.68 10.48
C VAL A 113 -7.28 -7.70 9.79
N ASP A 114 -8.53 -8.10 9.57
CA ASP A 114 -9.57 -7.26 8.97
C ASP A 114 -9.91 -6.04 9.83
N GLU A 115 -9.78 -6.14 11.15
CA GLU A 115 -10.00 -5.00 12.05
C GLU A 115 -8.90 -3.93 11.92
N ASP A 116 -7.65 -4.32 11.60
CA ASP A 116 -6.54 -3.37 11.46
C ASP A 116 -6.66 -2.50 10.22
N ALA A 117 -7.20 -3.00 9.14
CA ALA A 117 -7.33 -2.23 7.90
C ALA A 117 -8.36 -1.10 8.02
N SER A 118 -9.43 -1.32 8.79
CA SER A 118 -10.44 -0.29 9.10
C SER A 118 -10.02 0.65 10.22
N ALA A 119 -8.92 0.36 10.92
CA ALA A 119 -8.44 1.15 12.04
C ALA A 119 -7.95 2.53 11.62
N VAL A 120 -8.10 3.48 12.52
CA VAL A 120 -7.49 4.82 12.42
C VAL A 120 -6.31 4.91 13.37
N ILE A 121 -5.17 5.30 12.84
CA ILE A 121 -3.98 5.60 13.64
C ILE A 121 -3.86 7.12 13.77
N GLU A 122 -3.75 7.56 15.01
CA GLU A 122 -3.47 8.94 15.37
C GLU A 122 -2.12 9.04 16.04
N ILE A 123 -1.25 9.90 15.51
CA ILE A 123 0.07 10.19 16.06
C ILE A 123 0.03 11.60 16.62
N SER A 124 0.22 11.73 17.92
CA SER A 124 0.21 13.01 18.64
C SER A 124 1.62 13.33 19.12
N PHE A 125 2.25 14.33 18.51
CA PHE A 125 3.54 14.86 18.95
C PHE A 125 3.35 15.96 19.99
N MET A 126 4.02 15.83 21.14
CA MET A 126 3.93 16.75 22.25
C MET A 126 4.90 17.90 22.06
N LYS A 127 4.40 19.16 22.08
CA LYS A 127 5.19 20.37 21.86
C LYS A 127 5.64 21.03 23.15
N LEU A 128 6.82 21.64 23.10
CA LEU A 128 7.29 22.62 24.08
C LEU A 128 6.87 24.04 23.63
N PRO A 129 6.78 25.02 24.57
CA PRO A 129 7.04 24.88 26.01
C PRO A 129 5.87 24.28 26.77
N LEU A 130 6.15 23.64 27.89
CA LEU A 130 5.14 23.30 28.88
C LEU A 130 4.72 24.59 29.60
N ARG A 131 3.44 24.71 29.88
CA ARG A 131 2.87 25.78 30.69
C ARG A 131 2.41 25.23 32.03
N GLU A 132 3.00 25.69 33.12
CA GLU A 132 2.54 25.30 34.46
C GLU A 132 1.11 25.79 34.69
N ILE A 133 0.29 24.92 35.26
CA ILE A 133 -1.12 25.20 35.61
C ILE A 133 -1.17 25.27 37.13
N ASP A 134 -1.67 26.39 37.63
CA ASP A 134 -1.94 26.54 39.07
C ASP A 134 -3.20 25.75 39.42
N ASP A 135 -3.10 24.77 40.32
CA ASP A 135 -4.17 23.85 40.73
C ASP A 135 -5.36 24.56 41.42
N GLY A 136 -5.23 25.84 41.74
CA GLY A 136 -6.22 26.61 42.52
C GLY A 136 -6.94 27.73 41.78
N THR A 137 -6.60 28.09 40.56
CA THR A 137 -7.15 29.29 39.92
C THR A 137 -8.34 29.01 39.00
N PRO A 138 -9.43 29.83 39.07
CA PRO A 138 -10.58 29.72 38.17
C PRO A 138 -10.25 29.89 36.70
N ASP A 139 -9.12 30.54 36.36
CA ASP A 139 -8.67 30.82 35.00
C ASP A 139 -8.22 29.56 34.23
N VAL A 140 -7.87 28.52 34.97
CA VAL A 140 -7.52 27.21 34.44
C VAL A 140 -8.73 26.50 33.82
N LYS A 141 -9.96 26.77 34.34
CA LYS A 141 -11.20 26.19 33.79
C LYS A 141 -11.49 26.60 32.35
N THR A 142 -11.05 27.81 31.97
CA THR A 142 -11.28 28.35 30.62
C THR A 142 -10.11 28.12 29.67
N ARG A 143 -8.88 27.95 30.17
CA ARG A 143 -7.66 27.78 29.36
C ARG A 143 -7.30 26.34 29.05
N THR A 144 -7.71 25.43 29.90
CA THR A 144 -7.54 24.00 29.68
C THR A 144 -8.87 23.33 29.34
N SER A 145 -9.56 23.85 28.31
CA SER A 145 -10.47 22.92 27.68
C SER A 145 -9.58 21.78 27.17
N ASN A 146 -9.66 20.61 27.75
CA ASN A 146 -8.99 19.40 27.32
C ASN A 146 -9.31 19.04 25.83
N LYS A 147 -10.08 19.88 25.15
CA LYS A 147 -10.36 19.81 23.72
C LYS A 147 -9.13 20.09 22.86
N THR A 148 -8.27 21.02 23.27
CA THR A 148 -7.18 21.52 22.43
C THR A 148 -5.80 21.32 23.02
N GLN A 149 -5.69 21.00 24.33
CA GLN A 149 -4.42 20.86 25.03
C GLN A 149 -4.33 19.57 25.83
N GLY A 150 -3.15 18.95 25.77
CA GLY A 150 -2.81 17.87 26.67
C GLY A 150 -2.45 18.40 28.05
N VAL A 151 -2.64 17.57 29.05
CA VAL A 151 -2.31 17.89 30.47
C VAL A 151 -1.43 16.81 31.04
N LEU A 152 -0.43 17.23 31.84
CA LEU A 152 0.57 16.37 32.46
C LEU A 152 0.67 16.69 33.94
N VAL A 153 0.83 15.66 34.78
CA VAL A 153 1.17 15.77 36.19
C VAL A 153 2.56 15.23 36.47
N ASP A 154 3.34 15.93 37.30
CA ASP A 154 4.67 15.48 37.73
C ASP A 154 4.90 15.84 39.21
N THR A 155 5.41 14.88 39.98
CA THR A 155 5.81 15.08 41.37
C THR A 155 7.25 15.55 41.52
N GLY A 156 8.03 15.58 40.42
CA GLY A 156 9.51 15.75 40.50
C GLY A 156 10.25 14.49 40.98
N ALA A 157 9.55 13.55 41.64
CA ALA A 157 10.10 12.30 42.15
C ALA A 157 9.86 11.08 41.25
N GLY A 158 9.55 11.32 39.97
CA GLY A 158 9.40 10.27 38.96
C GLY A 158 7.97 9.75 38.73
N LYS A 159 7.00 10.10 39.58
CA LYS A 159 5.58 9.77 39.35
C LYS A 159 4.96 10.78 38.38
N ARG A 160 4.52 10.29 37.23
CA ARG A 160 4.03 11.13 36.13
C ARG A 160 2.89 10.46 35.40
N ALA A 161 1.97 11.26 34.91
CA ALA A 161 0.94 10.82 33.97
C ALA A 161 0.55 11.95 33.03
N THR A 162 -0.02 11.61 31.91
CA THR A 162 -0.54 12.60 30.96
C THR A 162 -1.85 12.13 30.34
N TYR A 163 -2.66 13.08 29.92
CA TYR A 163 -3.79 12.91 29.02
C TYR A 163 -3.57 13.78 27.78
N LEU A 164 -3.81 13.19 26.62
CA LEU A 164 -3.83 13.89 25.34
C LEU A 164 -5.04 14.84 25.27
N PRO A 165 -5.04 15.81 24.35
CA PRO A 165 -6.21 16.63 24.08
C PRO A 165 -7.45 15.76 23.78
N GLY A 166 -8.61 16.19 24.24
CA GLY A 166 -9.88 15.54 23.95
C GLY A 166 -10.22 14.28 24.77
N VAL A 167 -9.34 13.84 25.69
CA VAL A 167 -9.62 12.66 26.53
C VAL A 167 -10.79 12.93 27.50
N PHE A 168 -10.90 14.14 28.02
CA PHE A 168 -11.98 14.59 28.90
C PHE A 168 -12.53 15.97 28.49
N PRO A 169 -13.16 16.08 27.30
CA PRO A 169 -13.45 17.37 26.69
C PRO A 169 -14.46 18.22 27.47
N ASP A 170 -15.33 17.56 28.24
CA ASP A 170 -16.44 18.21 28.95
C ASP A 170 -16.34 18.05 30.48
N SER A 171 -15.21 17.51 30.97
CA SER A 171 -14.99 17.27 32.39
C SER A 171 -14.45 18.49 33.11
N SER A 172 -14.80 18.65 34.39
CA SER A 172 -14.23 19.70 35.22
C SER A 172 -12.73 19.49 35.44
N TRP A 173 -11.99 20.59 35.62
CA TRP A 173 -10.57 20.52 35.94
C TRP A 173 -10.28 19.66 37.18
N THR A 174 -11.11 19.82 38.22
CA THR A 174 -10.96 19.01 39.45
C THR A 174 -11.00 17.51 39.16
N TYR A 175 -11.91 17.07 38.30
CA TYR A 175 -12.01 15.69 37.90
C TYR A 175 -10.76 15.24 37.11
N VAL A 176 -10.31 16.05 36.13
CA VAL A 176 -9.12 15.74 35.31
C VAL A 176 -7.86 15.64 36.17
N ALA A 177 -7.67 16.60 37.08
CA ALA A 177 -6.54 16.64 38.01
C ALA A 177 -6.53 15.42 38.95
N GLN A 178 -7.67 15.06 39.52
CA GLN A 178 -7.81 13.88 40.37
C GLN A 178 -7.53 12.57 39.59
N SER A 179 -8.07 12.44 38.41
CA SER A 179 -7.86 11.29 37.53
C SER A 179 -6.39 11.15 37.10
N LEU A 180 -5.70 12.27 36.80
CA LEU A 180 -4.26 12.27 36.50
C LEU A 180 -3.42 11.84 37.70
N ARG A 181 -3.74 12.32 38.90
CA ARG A 181 -3.08 11.89 40.14
C ARG A 181 -3.22 10.39 40.35
N GLN A 182 -4.45 9.88 40.20
CA GLN A 182 -4.73 8.44 40.31
C GLN A 182 -3.91 7.64 39.29
N LYS A 183 -3.92 8.06 38.02
CA LYS A 183 -3.15 7.42 36.94
C LYS A 183 -1.65 7.40 37.22
N ALA A 184 -1.11 8.46 37.85
CA ALA A 184 0.28 8.55 38.24
C ALA A 184 0.62 7.81 39.55
N GLY A 185 -0.37 7.27 40.26
CA GLY A 185 -0.18 6.69 41.60
C GLY A 185 0.23 7.74 42.64
N ILE A 186 -0.30 8.96 42.54
CA ILE A 186 -0.01 10.09 43.44
C ILE A 186 -1.15 10.20 44.44
N GLY A 187 -0.81 10.17 45.74
CA GLY A 187 -1.79 10.39 46.82
C GLY A 187 -2.39 11.79 46.77
N ALA A 188 -3.64 11.93 47.25
CA ALA A 188 -4.36 13.19 47.20
C ALA A 188 -3.63 14.37 47.89
N SER A 189 -2.88 14.09 48.94
CA SER A 189 -2.11 15.07 49.72
C SER A 189 -0.67 15.30 49.24
N SER A 190 -0.20 14.55 48.24
CA SER A 190 1.17 14.66 47.76
C SER A 190 1.33 15.90 46.87
N ALA A 191 2.45 16.64 47.06
CA ALA A 191 2.77 17.74 46.15
C ALA A 191 2.92 17.26 44.71
N ALA A 192 2.28 17.94 43.77
CA ALA A 192 2.38 17.66 42.33
C ALA A 192 2.20 18.95 41.54
N ARG A 193 2.91 19.06 40.42
CA ARG A 193 2.76 20.17 39.48
C ARG A 193 1.99 19.69 38.26
N PHE A 194 1.17 20.55 37.73
CA PHE A 194 0.42 20.29 36.52
C PHE A 194 0.93 21.18 35.38
N TYR A 195 0.94 20.62 34.19
CA TYR A 195 1.39 21.33 32.99
C TYR A 195 0.41 21.12 31.86
N ALA A 196 0.18 22.16 31.08
CA ALA A 196 -0.48 22.08 29.78
C ALA A 196 0.57 22.07 28.66
N TYR A 197 0.27 21.35 27.60
CA TYR A 197 1.07 21.32 26.38
C TYR A 197 0.21 21.27 25.13
N ASP A 198 0.73 21.82 24.04
CA ASP A 198 0.10 21.70 22.74
C ASP A 198 0.55 20.41 22.04
N THR A 199 -0.27 19.91 21.13
CA THR A 199 0.08 18.74 20.30
C THR A 199 0.08 19.11 18.83
N MET A 200 0.85 18.36 18.06
CA MET A 200 0.73 18.27 16.63
C MET A 200 0.21 16.88 16.28
N VAL A 201 -0.95 16.82 15.66
CA VAL A 201 -1.64 15.56 15.39
C VAL A 201 -1.56 15.21 13.92
N VAL A 202 -1.24 13.96 13.63
CA VAL A 202 -1.31 13.33 12.32
C VAL A 202 -2.22 12.13 12.44
N SER A 203 -3.34 12.14 11.75
CA SER A 203 -4.32 11.05 11.78
C SER A 203 -4.49 10.48 10.37
N PHE A 204 -4.63 9.17 10.26
CA PHE A 204 -4.88 8.50 9.00
C PHE A 204 -5.58 7.16 9.21
N GLN A 205 -6.43 6.82 8.28
CA GLN A 205 -6.94 5.46 8.19
C GLN A 205 -5.85 4.56 7.63
N VAL A 206 -5.66 3.39 8.23
CA VAL A 206 -4.62 2.43 7.79
C VAL A 206 -4.82 2.09 6.31
N TYR A 207 -6.05 1.86 5.92
CA TYR A 207 -6.45 1.63 4.53
C TYR A 207 -5.91 2.68 3.55
N ASP A 208 -6.15 3.98 3.83
CA ASP A 208 -5.77 5.07 2.91
C ASP A 208 -4.26 5.17 2.71
N VAL A 209 -3.48 4.85 3.74
CA VAL A 209 -2.02 4.89 3.65
C VAL A 209 -1.47 3.69 2.92
N LEU A 210 -2.05 2.51 3.14
CA LEU A 210 -1.65 1.28 2.46
C LEU A 210 -1.81 1.39 0.94
N PHE A 211 -2.85 2.08 0.50
CA PHE A 211 -3.21 2.20 -0.92
C PHE A 211 -2.88 3.56 -1.55
N SER A 212 -2.25 4.48 -0.80
CA SER A 212 -1.86 5.75 -1.42
C SER A 212 -0.80 5.53 -2.50
N ALA A 213 -0.97 6.19 -3.64
CA ALA A 213 -0.01 6.13 -4.74
C ALA A 213 1.42 6.48 -4.28
N TYR A 214 1.55 7.37 -3.30
CA TYR A 214 2.82 7.75 -2.71
C TYR A 214 3.46 6.62 -1.90
N SER A 215 2.69 5.89 -1.08
CA SER A 215 3.18 4.72 -0.33
C SER A 215 3.66 3.61 -1.26
N LEU A 216 2.89 3.30 -2.29
CA LEU A 216 3.26 2.32 -3.31
C LEU A 216 4.53 2.73 -4.06
N MET A 217 4.67 4.01 -4.42
CA MET A 217 5.86 4.53 -5.07
C MET A 217 7.11 4.35 -4.21
N CYS A 218 7.04 4.64 -2.92
CA CYS A 218 8.17 4.46 -2.01
C CYS A 218 8.51 2.98 -1.81
N LEU A 219 7.51 2.10 -1.70
CA LEU A 219 7.74 0.65 -1.60
C LEU A 219 8.38 0.09 -2.87
N ARG A 220 7.95 0.55 -4.05
CA ARG A 220 8.57 0.21 -5.35
C ARG A 220 10.03 0.62 -5.40
N THR A 221 10.31 1.83 -4.93
CA THR A 221 11.66 2.37 -4.88
C THR A 221 12.58 1.54 -4.00
N ASP A 222 12.12 1.13 -2.81
CA ASP A 222 12.90 0.31 -1.89
C ASP A 222 13.25 -1.06 -2.50
N VAL A 223 12.28 -1.71 -3.12
CA VAL A 223 12.50 -2.99 -3.83
C VAL A 223 13.48 -2.81 -4.99
N ALA A 224 13.30 -1.77 -5.81
CA ALA A 224 14.19 -1.49 -6.92
C ALA A 224 15.63 -1.21 -6.45
N PHE A 225 15.79 -0.41 -5.39
CA PHE A 225 17.10 -0.15 -4.79
C PHE A 225 17.79 -1.41 -4.27
N PHE A 226 17.06 -2.32 -3.65
CA PHE A 226 17.63 -3.59 -3.22
C PHE A 226 18.27 -4.34 -4.39
N TYR A 227 17.52 -4.52 -5.50
CA TYR A 227 18.01 -5.24 -6.65
C TYR A 227 19.13 -4.50 -7.38
N LEU A 228 19.03 -3.18 -7.52
CA LEU A 228 20.07 -2.38 -8.17
C LEU A 228 21.37 -2.30 -7.37
N LYS A 229 21.28 -2.13 -6.06
CA LYS A 229 22.46 -2.02 -5.20
C LYS A 229 23.21 -3.34 -5.09
N LYS A 230 22.48 -4.45 -5.06
CA LYS A 230 23.05 -5.76 -4.77
C LYS A 230 23.41 -6.55 -6.03
N TYR A 231 22.72 -6.32 -7.14
CA TYR A 231 22.84 -7.08 -8.37
C TYR A 231 23.00 -6.15 -9.56
N ALA A 232 24.22 -5.58 -9.70
CA ALA A 232 24.51 -4.65 -10.77
C ALA A 232 24.47 -5.28 -12.18
N ASP A 233 24.81 -6.57 -12.29
CA ASP A 233 25.02 -7.24 -13.57
C ASP A 233 23.79 -7.93 -14.12
N PHE A 234 22.85 -8.35 -13.26
CA PHE A 234 21.57 -8.89 -13.69
C PHE A 234 20.55 -8.88 -12.54
N VAL A 235 19.26 -9.01 -12.87
CA VAL A 235 18.17 -9.06 -11.88
C VAL A 235 17.81 -10.50 -11.59
N PRO A 236 18.04 -11.02 -10.37
CA PRO A 236 17.75 -12.40 -10.03
C PRO A 236 16.24 -12.60 -9.85
N TYR A 237 15.75 -13.72 -10.34
CA TYR A 237 14.38 -14.14 -10.14
C TYR A 237 14.06 -14.46 -8.67
N GLU A 238 15.00 -15.15 -8.00
CA GLU A 238 14.81 -15.66 -6.65
C GLU A 238 16.01 -15.34 -5.76
N TYR A 239 15.72 -14.93 -4.53
CA TYR A 239 16.71 -14.63 -3.51
C TYR A 239 16.47 -15.46 -2.26
N ASN A 240 17.50 -16.15 -1.76
CA ASN A 240 17.45 -16.86 -0.49
C ASN A 240 18.20 -16.05 0.58
N ALA A 241 17.46 -15.58 1.60
CA ALA A 241 18.02 -14.74 2.65
C ALA A 241 18.93 -15.50 3.62
N ALA A 242 18.68 -16.79 3.87
CA ALA A 242 19.48 -17.61 4.79
C ALA A 242 20.86 -17.88 4.22
N THR A 243 20.94 -18.25 2.95
CA THR A 243 22.21 -18.53 2.26
C THR A 243 22.80 -17.31 1.58
N ARG A 244 22.06 -16.20 1.50
CA ARG A 244 22.38 -15.00 0.72
C ARG A 244 22.69 -15.28 -0.74
N SER A 245 22.13 -16.37 -1.27
CA SER A 245 22.31 -16.81 -2.65
C SER A 245 21.15 -16.34 -3.54
N VAL A 246 21.43 -16.25 -4.83
CA VAL A 246 20.43 -15.96 -5.84
C VAL A 246 20.31 -17.14 -6.80
N LYS A 247 19.09 -17.40 -7.24
CA LYS A 247 18.82 -18.36 -8.29
C LYS A 247 18.56 -17.61 -9.58
N VAL A 248 19.38 -17.92 -10.57
CA VAL A 248 19.23 -17.47 -11.94
C VAL A 248 18.54 -18.60 -12.70
N ASN A 249 17.30 -18.37 -13.12
CA ASN A 249 16.64 -19.31 -14.01
C ASN A 249 17.02 -18.97 -15.46
N GLU A 250 18.19 -19.45 -15.91
CA GLU A 250 18.64 -19.32 -17.30
C GLU A 250 17.63 -19.81 -18.36
N PRO A 251 16.85 -20.91 -18.15
CA PRO A 251 15.94 -21.36 -19.21
C PRO A 251 14.69 -20.48 -19.36
N GLU A 252 14.32 -19.64 -18.38
CA GLU A 252 13.05 -18.93 -18.41
C GLU A 252 13.23 -17.46 -18.83
N ALA A 253 13.46 -17.23 -20.13
CA ALA A 253 13.55 -15.91 -20.72
C ALA A 253 12.38 -14.99 -20.32
N VAL A 254 11.18 -15.54 -20.24
CA VAL A 254 9.94 -14.82 -19.89
C VAL A 254 10.03 -14.18 -18.52
N ARG A 255 10.35 -14.96 -17.49
CA ARG A 255 10.43 -14.48 -16.10
C ARG A 255 11.56 -13.48 -15.91
N ASN A 256 12.72 -13.71 -16.52
CA ASN A 256 13.85 -12.79 -16.43
C ASN A 256 13.51 -11.44 -17.05
N VAL A 257 12.90 -11.42 -18.24
CA VAL A 257 12.52 -10.17 -18.91
C VAL A 257 11.40 -9.45 -18.14
N ALA A 258 10.41 -10.18 -17.61
CA ALA A 258 9.36 -9.62 -16.77
C ALA A 258 9.95 -8.95 -15.53
N CYS A 259 10.85 -9.63 -14.79
CA CYS A 259 11.52 -9.08 -13.62
C CYS A 259 12.36 -7.84 -13.92
N ILE A 260 13.06 -7.81 -15.07
CA ILE A 260 13.80 -6.62 -15.51
C ILE A 260 12.83 -5.47 -15.77
N GLY A 261 11.70 -5.74 -16.44
CA GLY A 261 10.65 -4.76 -16.69
C GLY A 261 10.07 -4.17 -15.40
N ASP A 262 9.84 -5.01 -14.39
CA ASP A 262 9.33 -4.59 -13.08
C ASP A 262 10.33 -3.68 -12.36
N VAL A 263 11.62 -4.03 -12.35
CA VAL A 263 12.67 -3.18 -11.76
C VAL A 263 12.75 -1.82 -12.46
N ILE A 264 12.68 -1.80 -13.80
CA ILE A 264 12.65 -0.57 -14.58
C ILE A 264 11.44 0.30 -14.21
N MET A 265 10.27 -0.32 -14.09
CA MET A 265 9.05 0.37 -13.71
C MET A 265 9.12 0.94 -12.29
N PHE A 266 9.62 0.16 -11.33
CA PHE A 266 9.74 0.57 -9.93
C PHE A 266 10.74 1.72 -9.73
N ALA A 267 11.78 1.76 -10.55
CA ALA A 267 12.83 2.76 -10.44
C ALA A 267 12.72 3.85 -11.54
N LYS A 268 11.55 4.06 -12.10
CA LYS A 268 11.32 5.07 -13.15
C LYS A 268 11.87 6.45 -12.79
N ASP A 269 11.74 6.84 -11.53
CA ASP A 269 12.23 8.14 -11.03
C ASP A 269 13.76 8.17 -10.81
N TYR A 270 14.43 7.02 -10.95
CA TYR A 270 15.88 6.85 -10.82
C TYR A 270 16.53 6.42 -12.14
N LYS A 271 15.99 6.91 -13.27
CA LYS A 271 16.45 6.55 -14.61
C LYS A 271 17.98 6.66 -14.78
N SER A 272 18.58 7.68 -14.20
CA SER A 272 20.05 7.86 -14.20
C SER A 272 20.82 6.73 -13.51
N ALA A 273 20.21 6.03 -12.55
CA ALA A 273 20.85 4.90 -11.88
C ALA A 273 20.93 3.65 -12.78
N PHE A 274 20.13 3.60 -13.85
CA PHE A 274 20.11 2.48 -14.81
C PHE A 274 20.95 2.73 -16.05
N GLU A 275 21.14 3.99 -16.45
CA GLU A 275 21.75 4.34 -17.75
C GLU A 275 23.14 3.74 -17.96
N ASN A 276 23.83 3.41 -16.86
CA ASN A 276 25.17 2.83 -16.87
C ASN A 276 25.22 1.37 -16.34
N LYS A 277 24.10 0.66 -16.26
CA LYS A 277 24.05 -0.68 -15.67
C LYS A 277 23.90 -1.79 -16.72
N PRO A 278 24.55 -2.95 -16.50
CA PRO A 278 24.45 -4.11 -17.39
C PRO A 278 23.04 -4.69 -17.56
N ILE A 279 22.06 -4.24 -16.76
CA ILE A 279 20.65 -4.65 -16.90
C ILE A 279 20.11 -4.45 -18.31
N LEU A 280 20.59 -3.43 -19.02
CA LEU A 280 20.24 -3.18 -20.43
C LEU A 280 20.82 -4.22 -21.38
N SER A 281 22.00 -4.76 -21.07
CA SER A 281 22.60 -5.83 -21.88
C SER A 281 21.76 -7.09 -21.85
N ASN A 282 21.07 -7.35 -20.74
CA ASN A 282 20.13 -8.48 -20.61
C ASN A 282 18.89 -8.30 -21.50
N LEU A 283 18.31 -7.09 -21.57
CA LEU A 283 17.23 -6.82 -22.52
C LEU A 283 17.69 -7.00 -23.98
N GLU A 284 18.88 -6.53 -24.30
CA GLU A 284 19.49 -6.72 -25.62
C GLU A 284 19.67 -8.22 -25.96
N HIS A 285 20.18 -9.00 -25.00
CA HIS A 285 20.35 -10.44 -25.17
C HIS A 285 19.04 -11.15 -25.51
N TYR A 286 17.94 -10.85 -24.80
CA TYR A 286 16.63 -11.44 -25.07
C TYR A 286 16.01 -10.92 -26.37
N TYR A 287 16.24 -9.66 -26.72
CA TYR A 287 15.85 -9.12 -28.01
C TYR A 287 16.53 -9.85 -29.18
N GLN A 288 17.83 -10.14 -29.09
CA GLN A 288 18.56 -10.89 -30.09
C GLN A 288 18.08 -12.35 -30.19
N LYS A 289 17.69 -12.97 -29.06
CA LYS A 289 17.06 -14.31 -29.08
C LYS A 289 15.72 -14.28 -29.81
N TRP A 290 14.89 -13.26 -29.52
CA TRP A 290 13.63 -13.08 -30.20
C TRP A 290 13.79 -12.85 -31.71
N LEU A 291 14.74 -12.02 -32.14
CA LEU A 291 15.01 -11.80 -33.57
C LEU A 291 15.34 -13.11 -34.31
N LYS A 292 16.03 -14.03 -33.66
CA LYS A 292 16.38 -15.33 -34.25
C LYS A 292 15.20 -16.31 -34.30
N ASN A 293 14.31 -16.26 -33.33
CA ASN A 293 13.15 -17.13 -33.26
C ASN A 293 11.93 -16.42 -32.60
N PRO A 294 11.21 -15.57 -33.36
CA PRO A 294 10.10 -14.76 -32.82
C PRO A 294 8.95 -15.60 -32.25
N VAL A 295 8.72 -16.79 -32.77
CA VAL A 295 7.64 -17.67 -32.31
C VAL A 295 7.99 -18.28 -30.95
N ALA A 296 9.19 -18.82 -30.77
CA ALA A 296 9.63 -19.42 -29.52
C ALA A 296 9.77 -18.39 -28.38
N TYR A 297 10.10 -17.15 -28.71
CA TYR A 297 10.26 -16.05 -27.73
C TYR A 297 9.10 -15.05 -27.77
N ARG A 298 7.92 -15.45 -28.26
CA ARG A 298 6.75 -14.58 -28.36
C ARG A 298 6.31 -14.04 -27.01
N GLN A 299 6.16 -14.90 -26.02
CA GLN A 299 5.79 -14.47 -24.67
C GLN A 299 6.84 -13.54 -24.05
N ALA A 300 8.14 -13.82 -24.24
CA ALA A 300 9.21 -12.93 -23.81
C ALA A 300 9.13 -11.55 -24.51
N SER A 301 8.68 -11.49 -25.78
CA SER A 301 8.54 -10.23 -26.51
C SER A 301 7.45 -9.32 -25.92
N ILE A 302 6.42 -9.86 -25.29
CA ILE A 302 5.41 -9.09 -24.57
C ILE A 302 6.07 -8.27 -23.47
N PHE A 303 6.89 -8.92 -22.64
CA PHE A 303 7.62 -8.25 -21.55
C PHE A 303 8.75 -7.33 -22.04
N LEU A 304 9.39 -7.65 -23.19
CA LEU A 304 10.35 -6.76 -23.83
C LEU A 304 9.68 -5.45 -24.28
N VAL A 305 8.50 -5.54 -24.91
CA VAL A 305 7.72 -4.33 -25.31
C VAL A 305 7.38 -3.52 -24.07
N ARG A 306 6.91 -4.16 -22.99
CA ARG A 306 6.61 -3.52 -21.72
C ARG A 306 7.84 -2.79 -21.16
N ALA A 307 8.98 -3.49 -21.06
CA ALA A 307 10.22 -2.93 -20.53
C ALA A 307 10.73 -1.72 -21.34
N TYR A 308 10.80 -1.84 -22.67
CA TYR A 308 11.23 -0.75 -23.54
C TYR A 308 10.26 0.43 -23.53
N ASN A 309 8.95 0.17 -23.45
CA ASN A 309 7.95 1.21 -23.38
C ASN A 309 8.05 2.01 -22.07
N HIS A 310 8.22 1.35 -20.93
CA HIS A 310 8.43 1.99 -19.63
C HIS A 310 9.75 2.77 -19.57
N TRP A 311 10.79 2.24 -20.20
CA TRP A 311 12.07 2.95 -20.31
C TRP A 311 12.00 4.16 -21.24
N GLY A 312 11.11 4.15 -22.22
CA GLY A 312 10.99 5.19 -23.25
C GLY A 312 12.10 5.14 -24.30
N VAL A 313 12.66 3.95 -24.59
CA VAL A 313 13.75 3.74 -25.55
C VAL A 313 13.37 2.75 -26.64
N HIS A 314 14.15 2.72 -27.74
CA HIS A 314 14.02 1.73 -28.82
C HIS A 314 12.65 1.63 -29.49
N GLN A 315 12.04 2.77 -29.84
CA GLN A 315 10.68 2.85 -30.43
C GLN A 315 10.52 1.96 -31.68
N SER A 316 11.55 1.84 -32.52
CA SER A 316 11.52 0.94 -33.69
C SER A 316 11.40 -0.54 -33.32
N ARG A 317 12.04 -0.96 -32.23
CA ARG A 317 11.93 -2.34 -31.71
C ARG A 317 10.53 -2.58 -31.13
N ILE A 318 9.99 -1.63 -30.37
CA ILE A 318 8.61 -1.68 -29.86
C ILE A 318 7.65 -1.85 -31.02
N GLN A 319 7.75 -1.05 -32.07
CA GLN A 319 6.89 -1.12 -33.23
C GLN A 319 6.96 -2.48 -33.94
N MET A 320 8.16 -3.01 -34.14
CA MET A 320 8.38 -4.31 -34.81
C MET A 320 7.79 -5.47 -34.01
N MET A 321 8.08 -5.53 -32.70
CA MET A 321 7.54 -6.57 -31.83
C MET A 321 6.02 -6.45 -31.69
N SER A 322 5.51 -5.23 -31.53
CA SER A 322 4.06 -4.99 -31.44
C SER A 322 3.34 -5.38 -32.73
N ALA A 323 3.92 -5.15 -33.89
CA ALA A 323 3.33 -5.60 -35.17
C ALA A 323 3.18 -7.11 -35.24
N GLN A 324 4.17 -7.86 -34.75
CA GLN A 324 4.08 -9.33 -34.69
C GLN A 324 3.08 -9.81 -33.64
N LEU A 325 3.03 -9.16 -32.48
CA LEU A 325 2.05 -9.48 -31.44
C LEU A 325 0.62 -9.21 -31.94
N TYR A 326 0.38 -8.12 -32.69
CA TYR A 326 -0.91 -7.85 -33.33
C TYR A 326 -1.25 -8.92 -34.39
N ALA A 327 -0.29 -9.37 -35.18
CA ALA A 327 -0.52 -10.46 -36.14
C ALA A 327 -0.91 -11.75 -35.44
N ALA A 328 -0.24 -12.08 -34.32
CA ALA A 328 -0.58 -13.24 -33.50
C ALA A 328 -1.97 -13.10 -32.85
N LEU A 329 -2.31 -11.91 -32.36
CA LEU A 329 -3.60 -11.58 -31.77
C LEU A 329 -4.74 -11.73 -32.79
N ASP A 330 -4.59 -11.11 -33.95
CA ASP A 330 -5.60 -11.14 -35.02
C ASP A 330 -5.76 -12.54 -35.63
N GLY A 331 -4.68 -13.34 -35.66
CA GLY A 331 -4.65 -14.71 -36.11
C GLY A 331 -5.08 -15.76 -35.07
N GLY A 332 -5.40 -15.36 -33.84
CA GLY A 332 -5.78 -16.28 -32.75
C GLY A 332 -4.64 -17.21 -32.30
N ALA A 333 -3.39 -16.79 -32.50
CA ALA A 333 -2.21 -17.61 -32.18
C ALA A 333 -1.66 -17.37 -30.74
N LEU A 334 -2.24 -16.40 -29.99
CA LEU A 334 -1.86 -16.17 -28.61
C LEU A 334 -2.51 -17.21 -27.69
N GLU A 335 -1.72 -17.72 -26.76
CA GLU A 335 -2.21 -18.67 -25.77
C GLU A 335 -3.18 -17.96 -24.81
N PRO A 336 -4.43 -18.47 -24.68
CA PRO A 336 -5.48 -17.75 -23.96
C PRO A 336 -5.14 -17.46 -22.49
N ARG A 337 -4.51 -18.41 -21.81
CA ARG A 337 -4.28 -18.36 -20.39
C ARG A 337 -3.19 -17.38 -19.97
N PHE A 338 -2.08 -17.29 -20.73
CA PHE A 338 -0.89 -16.54 -20.32
C PHE A 338 -0.47 -15.43 -21.28
N GLU A 339 -0.77 -15.57 -22.58
CA GLU A 339 -0.29 -14.60 -23.57
C GLU A 339 -1.34 -13.56 -23.94
N LEU A 340 -2.62 -13.96 -24.04
CA LEU A 340 -3.68 -13.09 -24.58
C LEU A 340 -3.88 -11.85 -23.73
N GLY A 341 -4.12 -12.03 -22.43
CA GLY A 341 -4.37 -10.91 -21.52
C GLY A 341 -3.17 -9.99 -21.39
N GLU A 342 -1.97 -10.56 -21.18
CA GLU A 342 -0.74 -9.78 -21.05
C GLU A 342 -0.42 -8.99 -22.33
N ALA A 343 -0.58 -9.62 -23.51
CA ALA A 343 -0.37 -8.94 -24.78
C ALA A 343 -1.34 -7.77 -24.98
N VAL A 344 -2.61 -7.93 -24.65
CA VAL A 344 -3.61 -6.85 -24.76
C VAL A 344 -3.25 -5.70 -23.82
N SER A 345 -2.89 -6.00 -22.56
CA SER A 345 -2.46 -5.01 -21.58
C SER A 345 -1.27 -4.20 -22.10
N VAL A 346 -0.25 -4.85 -22.62
CA VAL A 346 0.97 -4.20 -23.12
C VAL A 346 0.72 -3.43 -24.42
N LEU A 347 0.00 -4.02 -25.37
CA LEU A 347 -0.33 -3.39 -26.66
C LEU A 347 -1.26 -2.19 -26.52
N ALA A 348 -2.06 -2.13 -25.46
CA ALA A 348 -2.85 -0.95 -25.13
C ALA A 348 -2.00 0.26 -24.71
N GLN A 349 -0.79 0.03 -24.25
CA GLN A 349 0.12 1.08 -23.75
C GLN A 349 1.12 1.58 -24.81
N VAL A 350 1.20 0.97 -25.99
CA VAL A 350 2.10 1.46 -27.05
C VAL A 350 1.60 2.76 -27.66
N SER A 351 2.49 3.54 -28.26
CA SER A 351 2.20 4.87 -28.80
C SER A 351 1.07 4.92 -29.85
N VAL A 352 0.86 3.84 -30.60
CA VAL A 352 -0.19 3.73 -31.64
C VAL A 352 -0.92 2.38 -31.49
N PRO A 353 -1.86 2.27 -30.54
CA PRO A 353 -2.60 1.02 -30.32
C PRO A 353 -3.64 0.74 -31.42
N ARG A 354 -3.74 -0.53 -31.85
CA ARG A 354 -4.79 -0.96 -32.80
C ARG A 354 -6.08 -1.28 -32.03
N VAL A 355 -6.83 -0.26 -31.69
CA VAL A 355 -8.01 -0.34 -30.80
C VAL A 355 -9.03 -1.41 -31.24
N LYS A 356 -9.25 -1.60 -32.55
CA LYS A 356 -10.20 -2.61 -33.06
C LYS A 356 -9.77 -4.03 -32.71
N SER A 357 -8.50 -4.37 -32.89
CA SER A 357 -7.94 -5.69 -32.52
C SER A 357 -8.04 -5.93 -31.01
N LEU A 358 -7.68 -4.91 -30.21
CA LEU A 358 -7.75 -4.99 -28.76
C LEU A 358 -9.19 -5.18 -28.25
N LYS A 359 -10.17 -4.45 -28.79
CA LYS A 359 -11.61 -4.64 -28.44
C LYS A 359 -12.10 -6.05 -28.74
N ARG A 360 -11.70 -6.61 -29.90
CA ARG A 360 -12.05 -7.99 -30.25
C ARG A 360 -11.47 -8.97 -29.23
N ALA A 361 -10.23 -8.76 -28.80
CA ALA A 361 -9.59 -9.59 -27.79
C ALA A 361 -10.30 -9.51 -26.43
N ILE A 362 -10.72 -8.30 -26.01
CA ILE A 362 -11.55 -8.11 -24.80
C ILE A 362 -12.84 -8.91 -24.87
N THR A 363 -13.50 -8.93 -26.03
CA THR A 363 -14.73 -9.74 -26.23
C THR A 363 -14.44 -11.23 -26.04
N LEU A 364 -13.34 -11.75 -26.60
CA LEU A 364 -12.93 -13.15 -26.41
C LEU A 364 -12.61 -13.46 -24.93
N MET A 365 -11.94 -12.57 -24.25
CA MET A 365 -11.65 -12.74 -22.82
C MET A 365 -12.92 -12.73 -21.97
N ASN A 366 -13.92 -11.89 -22.33
CA ASN A 366 -15.21 -11.90 -21.66
C ASN A 366 -15.92 -13.25 -21.82
N GLU A 367 -15.94 -13.82 -23.02
CA GLU A 367 -16.51 -15.15 -23.29
C GLU A 367 -15.79 -16.25 -22.46
N GLN A 368 -14.47 -16.15 -22.32
CA GLN A 368 -13.67 -17.05 -21.47
C GLN A 368 -14.05 -16.92 -19.99
N ALA A 369 -14.16 -15.70 -19.47
CA ALA A 369 -14.57 -15.45 -18.09
C ALA A 369 -15.99 -15.97 -17.81
N GLU A 370 -16.93 -15.80 -18.76
CA GLU A 370 -18.26 -16.41 -18.67
C GLU A 370 -18.21 -17.94 -18.64
N ALA A 371 -17.34 -18.55 -19.46
CA ALA A 371 -17.15 -19.99 -19.44
C ALA A 371 -16.61 -20.48 -18.08
N MET A 372 -15.63 -19.76 -17.50
CA MET A 372 -15.12 -20.06 -16.15
C MET A 372 -16.24 -19.93 -15.08
N LEU A 373 -17.09 -18.90 -15.20
CA LEU A 373 -18.21 -18.72 -14.28
C LEU A 373 -19.23 -19.88 -14.38
N ARG A 374 -19.48 -20.40 -15.58
CA ARG A 374 -20.39 -21.55 -15.80
C ARG A 374 -19.77 -22.91 -15.46
N ALA A 375 -18.44 -23.03 -15.46
CA ALA A 375 -17.76 -24.31 -15.22
C ALA A 375 -18.12 -24.94 -13.88
N SER A 376 -18.19 -26.26 -13.82
CA SER A 376 -18.43 -27.02 -12.57
C SER A 376 -17.26 -26.99 -11.61
N THR A 377 -16.03 -26.79 -12.14
CA THR A 377 -14.78 -26.65 -11.37
C THR A 377 -14.33 -25.20 -11.35
N ALA A 378 -13.60 -24.82 -10.32
CA ALA A 378 -13.00 -23.50 -10.20
C ALA A 378 -11.59 -23.65 -9.58
N PRO A 379 -10.61 -24.13 -10.35
CA PRO A 379 -9.25 -24.33 -9.87
C PRO A 379 -8.62 -22.98 -9.46
N LEU A 380 -7.80 -22.98 -8.41
CA LEU A 380 -7.15 -21.76 -7.90
C LEU A 380 -6.29 -21.08 -8.98
N ASP A 381 -5.69 -21.85 -9.86
CA ASP A 381 -4.88 -21.33 -10.98
C ASP A 381 -5.63 -20.38 -11.94
N ASN A 382 -6.96 -20.38 -11.91
CA ASN A 382 -7.74 -19.40 -12.68
C ASN A 382 -7.39 -17.95 -12.29
N VAL A 383 -6.90 -17.70 -11.08
CA VAL A 383 -6.53 -16.35 -10.64
C VAL A 383 -5.43 -15.72 -11.50
N PHE A 384 -4.56 -16.51 -12.11
CA PHE A 384 -3.54 -15.99 -13.03
C PHE A 384 -4.19 -15.43 -14.30
N GLU A 385 -5.13 -16.16 -14.90
CA GLU A 385 -5.85 -15.69 -16.07
C GLU A 385 -6.73 -14.48 -15.75
N LEU A 386 -7.44 -14.49 -14.61
CA LEU A 386 -8.22 -13.35 -14.15
C LEU A 386 -7.35 -12.10 -13.99
N ASN A 387 -6.13 -12.25 -13.47
CA ASN A 387 -5.19 -11.14 -13.31
C ASN A 387 -4.81 -10.53 -14.66
N TRP A 388 -4.42 -11.33 -15.64
CA TRP A 388 -4.04 -10.83 -16.97
C TRP A 388 -5.22 -10.16 -17.68
N GLN A 389 -6.41 -10.73 -17.55
CA GLN A 389 -7.62 -10.12 -18.10
C GLN A 389 -7.97 -8.80 -17.40
N SER A 390 -7.82 -8.71 -16.06
CA SER A 390 -8.09 -7.48 -15.30
C SER A 390 -7.15 -6.34 -15.69
N GLN A 391 -5.86 -6.64 -15.88
CA GLN A 391 -4.90 -5.67 -16.41
C GLN A 391 -5.29 -5.16 -17.79
N SER A 392 -5.74 -6.06 -18.67
CA SER A 392 -6.18 -5.70 -20.02
C SER A 392 -7.37 -4.75 -19.98
N VAL A 393 -8.39 -5.07 -19.21
CA VAL A 393 -9.59 -4.22 -19.06
C VAL A 393 -9.21 -2.85 -18.49
N HIS A 394 -8.34 -2.81 -17.50
CA HIS A 394 -7.85 -1.58 -16.90
C HIS A 394 -7.10 -0.70 -17.91
N GLN A 395 -6.20 -1.28 -18.72
CA GLN A 395 -5.48 -0.52 -19.73
C GLN A 395 -6.39 -0.04 -20.87
N MET A 396 -7.37 -0.86 -21.27
CA MET A 396 -8.39 -0.43 -22.25
C MET A 396 -9.26 0.72 -21.73
N MET A 397 -9.58 0.72 -20.43
CA MET A 397 -10.30 1.82 -19.80
C MET A 397 -9.49 3.12 -19.78
N LYS A 398 -8.14 3.03 -19.71
CA LYS A 398 -7.19 4.17 -19.77
C LYS A 398 -6.99 4.69 -21.19
N LEU A 399 -7.13 3.86 -22.22
CA LEU A 399 -6.84 4.20 -23.62
C LEU A 399 -7.66 5.35 -24.20
N ASP A 400 -8.72 5.79 -23.53
CA ASP A 400 -9.53 6.92 -23.99
C ASP A 400 -9.17 8.24 -23.28
N PRO A 401 -8.07 8.90 -23.66
CA PRO A 401 -7.70 10.17 -23.06
C PRO A 401 -8.64 11.32 -23.47
N ASN A 402 -9.42 11.17 -24.55
CA ASN A 402 -10.18 12.27 -25.17
C ASN A 402 -11.69 12.25 -24.84
N ARG A 403 -12.15 11.43 -23.92
CA ARG A 403 -13.57 11.34 -23.48
C ARG A 403 -14.58 11.10 -24.62
N LYS A 404 -14.14 10.54 -25.74
CA LYS A 404 -15.01 10.22 -26.90
C LYS A 404 -15.54 8.79 -26.88
N THR A 405 -15.09 7.96 -25.92
CA THR A 405 -15.60 6.61 -25.75
C THR A 405 -17.06 6.70 -25.34
N ARG A 406 -17.90 5.97 -26.07
CA ARG A 406 -19.35 5.95 -25.77
C ARG A 406 -19.57 5.36 -24.38
N THR A 407 -20.50 5.90 -23.62
CA THR A 407 -20.89 5.39 -22.29
C THR A 407 -21.11 3.87 -22.29
N SER A 408 -21.69 3.33 -23.39
CA SER A 408 -21.90 1.89 -23.57
C SER A 408 -20.62 1.06 -23.61
N GLU A 409 -19.54 1.61 -24.15
CA GLU A 409 -18.23 0.90 -24.17
C GLU A 409 -17.57 0.90 -22.78
N LEU A 410 -17.64 2.02 -22.07
CA LEU A 410 -17.14 2.09 -20.69
C LEU A 410 -17.90 1.11 -19.79
N LYS A 411 -19.22 1.03 -19.97
CA LYS A 411 -20.08 0.09 -19.27
C LYS A 411 -19.67 -1.36 -19.53
N SER A 412 -19.35 -1.72 -20.78
CA SER A 412 -18.92 -3.09 -21.11
C SER A 412 -17.60 -3.48 -20.41
N TYR A 413 -16.67 -2.53 -20.20
CA TYR A 413 -15.45 -2.80 -19.43
C TYR A 413 -15.75 -3.01 -17.95
N VAL A 414 -16.67 -2.23 -17.38
CA VAL A 414 -17.13 -2.43 -15.99
C VAL A 414 -17.84 -3.78 -15.83
N GLU A 415 -18.73 -4.14 -16.75
CA GLU A 415 -19.41 -5.44 -16.74
C GLU A 415 -18.40 -6.60 -16.80
N HIS A 416 -17.36 -6.47 -17.62
CA HIS A 416 -16.27 -7.45 -17.68
C HIS A 416 -15.50 -7.49 -16.35
N ALA A 417 -15.12 -6.36 -15.77
CA ALA A 417 -14.43 -6.31 -14.50
C ALA A 417 -15.27 -6.96 -13.37
N LEU A 418 -16.56 -6.68 -13.31
CA LEU A 418 -17.49 -7.32 -12.37
C LEU A 418 -17.67 -8.82 -12.64
N LEU A 419 -17.61 -9.26 -13.89
CA LEU A 419 -17.61 -10.68 -14.24
C LEU A 419 -16.36 -11.37 -13.71
N LEU A 420 -15.15 -10.80 -13.89
CA LEU A 420 -13.91 -11.30 -13.36
C LEU A 420 -13.97 -11.43 -11.83
N PHE A 421 -14.54 -10.43 -11.16
CA PHE A 421 -14.74 -10.47 -9.72
C PHE A 421 -15.66 -11.62 -9.29
N ARG A 422 -16.76 -11.85 -9.99
CA ARG A 422 -17.66 -13.00 -9.72
C ARG A 422 -16.97 -14.34 -9.91
N VAL A 423 -16.13 -14.49 -10.95
CA VAL A 423 -15.31 -15.69 -11.15
C VAL A 423 -14.32 -15.88 -10.01
N PHE A 424 -13.67 -14.79 -9.57
CA PHE A 424 -12.80 -14.81 -8.39
C PHE A 424 -13.53 -15.27 -7.14
N VAL A 425 -14.67 -14.67 -6.80
CA VAL A 425 -15.46 -15.05 -5.62
C VAL A 425 -15.84 -16.53 -5.66
N LYS A 426 -16.28 -17.03 -6.80
CA LYS A 426 -16.58 -18.45 -7.01
C LYS A 426 -15.34 -19.34 -6.78
N THR A 427 -14.19 -18.94 -7.29
CA THR A 427 -12.92 -19.66 -7.11
C THR A 427 -12.51 -19.65 -5.64
N ALA A 428 -12.56 -18.48 -5.01
CA ALA A 428 -12.20 -18.31 -3.60
C ALA A 428 -13.06 -19.18 -2.67
N GLN A 429 -14.38 -19.15 -2.85
CA GLN A 429 -15.32 -19.95 -2.04
C GLN A 429 -15.06 -21.46 -2.10
N ARG A 430 -14.50 -21.96 -3.21
CA ARG A 430 -14.26 -23.38 -3.42
C ARG A 430 -12.87 -23.86 -3.02
N THR A 431 -11.89 -22.99 -3.10
CA THR A 431 -10.47 -23.38 -3.00
C THR A 431 -9.72 -22.71 -1.88
N ILE A 432 -10.21 -21.58 -1.36
CA ILE A 432 -9.53 -20.83 -0.30
C ILE A 432 -10.24 -21.09 1.03
N VAL A 433 -9.61 -21.89 1.88
CA VAL A 433 -10.13 -22.14 3.25
C VAL A 433 -9.70 -21.02 4.19
N ARG A 434 -8.44 -20.56 4.06
CA ARG A 434 -7.85 -19.46 4.86
C ARG A 434 -6.84 -18.70 4.00
N LEU A 435 -6.89 -17.39 4.01
CA LEU A 435 -5.95 -16.54 3.25
C LEU A 435 -4.50 -16.73 3.70
N GLU A 436 -4.26 -16.88 5.01
CA GLU A 436 -2.92 -17.07 5.57
C GLU A 436 -2.27 -18.38 5.10
N SER A 437 -3.07 -19.35 4.69
CA SER A 437 -2.58 -20.63 4.19
C SER A 437 -2.18 -20.59 2.71
N LEU A 438 -2.58 -19.56 1.97
CA LEU A 438 -2.19 -19.41 0.57
C LEU A 438 -0.69 -19.12 0.44
N GLU A 439 -0.12 -19.63 -0.65
CA GLU A 439 1.22 -19.25 -1.06
C GLU A 439 1.25 -17.76 -1.45
N THR A 440 2.38 -17.12 -1.21
CA THR A 440 2.54 -15.68 -1.40
C THR A 440 2.33 -15.23 -2.85
N ASN A 441 2.67 -16.08 -3.83
CA ASN A 441 2.43 -15.82 -5.25
C ASN A 441 0.93 -15.72 -5.59
N TYR A 442 0.10 -16.63 -5.07
CA TYR A 442 -1.36 -16.55 -5.26
C TYR A 442 -1.95 -15.29 -4.61
N LEU A 443 -1.53 -14.99 -3.38
CA LEU A 443 -1.96 -13.77 -2.69
C LEU A 443 -1.61 -12.51 -3.49
N ALA A 444 -0.38 -12.44 -4.04
CA ALA A 444 0.08 -11.30 -4.82
C ALA A 444 -0.71 -11.13 -6.13
N VAL A 445 -0.92 -12.22 -6.86
CA VAL A 445 -1.69 -12.22 -8.12
C VAL A 445 -3.16 -11.84 -7.88
N ILE A 446 -3.78 -12.37 -6.83
CA ILE A 446 -5.15 -12.01 -6.45
C ILE A 446 -5.23 -10.53 -6.08
N TYR A 447 -4.28 -10.05 -5.28
CA TYR A 447 -4.23 -8.63 -4.90
C TYR A 447 -4.12 -7.72 -6.13
N GLU A 448 -3.23 -8.04 -7.08
CA GLU A 448 -3.10 -7.28 -8.33
C GLU A 448 -4.40 -7.33 -9.17
N CYS A 449 -5.01 -8.50 -9.29
CA CYS A 449 -6.29 -8.66 -9.98
C CYS A 449 -7.38 -7.75 -9.38
N LEU A 450 -7.58 -7.82 -8.07
CA LEU A 450 -8.55 -6.99 -7.35
C LEU A 450 -8.24 -5.50 -7.47
N SER A 451 -6.97 -5.13 -7.47
CA SER A 451 -6.55 -3.75 -7.64
C SER A 451 -6.82 -3.21 -9.03
N ASN A 452 -6.59 -4.00 -10.08
CA ASN A 452 -6.95 -3.60 -11.44
C ASN A 452 -8.47 -3.43 -11.61
N ILE A 453 -9.25 -4.32 -10.98
CA ILE A 453 -10.72 -4.21 -11.00
C ILE A 453 -11.18 -2.94 -10.25
N ASP A 454 -10.61 -2.66 -9.07
CA ASP A 454 -10.89 -1.42 -8.30
C ASP A 454 -10.56 -0.17 -9.13
N GLU A 455 -9.42 -0.14 -9.81
CA GLU A 455 -9.03 0.98 -10.69
C GLU A 455 -10.00 1.18 -11.87
N VAL A 456 -10.54 0.10 -12.45
CA VAL A 456 -11.60 0.19 -13.48
C VAL A 456 -12.84 0.87 -12.90
N MET A 457 -13.23 0.51 -11.67
CA MET A 457 -14.40 1.10 -11.00
C MET A 457 -14.18 2.58 -10.67
N VAL A 458 -13.00 2.95 -10.19
CA VAL A 458 -12.61 4.36 -9.92
C VAL A 458 -12.62 5.18 -11.21
N LEU A 459 -12.06 4.65 -12.30
CA LEU A 459 -12.10 5.32 -13.61
C LEU A 459 -13.54 5.48 -14.13
N TYR A 460 -14.40 4.51 -13.90
CA TYR A 460 -15.82 4.60 -14.28
C TYR A 460 -16.56 5.65 -13.47
N GLU A 461 -16.37 5.69 -12.15
CA GLU A 461 -16.93 6.72 -11.28
C GLU A 461 -16.53 8.13 -11.78
N SER A 462 -15.26 8.32 -12.10
CA SER A 462 -14.75 9.61 -12.59
C SER A 462 -15.32 10.04 -13.94
N LYS A 463 -15.65 9.07 -14.81
CA LYS A 463 -16.14 9.33 -16.19
C LYS A 463 -17.66 9.34 -16.28
N ASN A 464 -18.38 8.57 -15.48
CA ASN A 464 -19.84 8.39 -15.50
C ASN A 464 -20.45 8.33 -14.09
N PRO A 465 -20.35 9.39 -13.28
CA PRO A 465 -20.78 9.35 -11.89
C PRO A 465 -22.28 9.00 -11.74
N SER A 466 -23.13 9.45 -12.63
CA SER A 466 -24.59 9.19 -12.56
C SER A 466 -24.95 7.71 -12.71
N GLU A 467 -24.20 6.94 -13.50
CA GLU A 467 -24.40 5.50 -13.65
C GLU A 467 -23.64 4.70 -12.59
N TYR A 468 -22.50 5.21 -12.14
CA TYR A 468 -21.73 4.56 -11.07
C TYR A 468 -22.52 4.48 -9.77
N TYR A 469 -23.20 5.56 -9.37
CA TYR A 469 -23.98 5.59 -8.12
C TYR A 469 -25.26 4.74 -8.13
N GLN A 470 -25.44 3.87 -9.10
CA GLN A 470 -26.43 2.79 -8.99
C GLN A 470 -26.02 1.83 -7.88
N GLN A 471 -26.98 1.46 -7.03
CA GLN A 471 -26.73 0.72 -5.80
C GLN A 471 -25.91 -0.57 -6.01
N ASP A 472 -26.20 -1.33 -7.05
CA ASP A 472 -25.52 -2.60 -7.32
C ASP A 472 -24.04 -2.43 -7.66
N ILE A 473 -23.69 -1.35 -8.38
CA ILE A 473 -22.30 -1.04 -8.75
C ILE A 473 -21.51 -0.61 -7.52
N VAL A 474 -22.08 0.27 -6.70
CA VAL A 474 -21.44 0.75 -5.47
C VAL A 474 -21.22 -0.39 -4.48
N MET A 475 -22.21 -1.26 -4.30
CA MET A 475 -22.09 -2.43 -3.42
C MET A 475 -20.98 -3.37 -3.89
N ALA A 476 -20.95 -3.69 -5.19
CA ALA A 476 -19.90 -4.54 -5.75
C ALA A 476 -18.51 -3.90 -5.61
N HIS A 477 -18.40 -2.57 -5.80
CA HIS A 477 -17.14 -1.87 -5.63
C HIS A 477 -16.64 -1.90 -4.18
N ASN A 478 -17.53 -1.73 -3.21
CA ASN A 478 -17.16 -1.85 -1.79
C ASN A 478 -16.69 -3.26 -1.45
N GLU A 479 -17.35 -4.30 -1.95
CA GLU A 479 -16.91 -5.69 -1.75
C GLU A 479 -15.54 -5.96 -2.40
N ILE A 480 -15.26 -5.43 -3.58
CA ILE A 480 -13.95 -5.52 -4.24
C ILE A 480 -12.88 -4.88 -3.35
N ARG A 481 -13.14 -3.69 -2.81
CA ARG A 481 -12.23 -2.98 -1.91
C ARG A 481 -11.96 -3.77 -0.63
N ASP A 482 -12.97 -4.33 -0.01
CA ASP A 482 -12.83 -5.15 1.19
C ASP A 482 -11.96 -6.38 0.92
N GLN A 483 -12.21 -7.09 -0.17
CA GLN A 483 -11.38 -8.23 -0.58
C GLN A 483 -9.92 -7.82 -0.87
N ARG A 484 -9.72 -6.70 -1.56
CA ARG A 484 -8.39 -6.13 -1.83
C ARG A 484 -7.62 -5.85 -0.54
N VAL A 485 -8.28 -5.24 0.45
CA VAL A 485 -7.70 -4.95 1.77
C VAL A 485 -7.26 -6.21 2.47
N ARG A 486 -8.13 -7.22 2.56
CA ARG A 486 -7.84 -8.49 3.21
C ARG A 486 -6.61 -9.17 2.61
N HIS A 487 -6.54 -9.24 1.30
CA HIS A 487 -5.41 -9.84 0.61
C HIS A 487 -4.12 -9.06 0.82
N PHE A 488 -4.18 -7.73 0.80
CA PHE A 488 -3.02 -6.90 1.06
C PHE A 488 -2.53 -7.02 2.51
N ALA A 489 -3.42 -7.03 3.49
CA ALA A 489 -3.06 -7.20 4.88
C ALA A 489 -2.33 -8.54 5.11
N THR A 490 -2.86 -9.63 4.53
CA THR A 490 -2.20 -10.93 4.59
C THR A 490 -0.83 -10.94 3.89
N LEU A 491 -0.70 -10.24 2.73
CA LEU A 491 0.58 -10.07 2.04
C LEU A 491 1.58 -9.27 2.88
N ALA A 492 1.12 -8.23 3.58
CA ALA A 492 1.97 -7.40 4.42
C ALA A 492 2.68 -8.23 5.50
N GLU A 493 2.03 -9.26 6.03
CA GLU A 493 2.62 -10.20 7.00
C GLU A 493 3.71 -11.09 6.40
N LYS A 494 3.73 -11.26 5.08
CA LYS A 494 4.76 -12.02 4.36
C LYS A 494 6.01 -11.19 4.06
N ARG A 495 6.01 -9.89 4.36
CA ARG A 495 7.16 -9.00 4.14
C ARG A 495 8.16 -9.10 5.28
N ARG A 496 9.44 -9.08 4.96
CA ARG A 496 10.53 -9.17 5.94
C ARG A 496 11.77 -8.43 5.46
N GLY A 497 12.65 -8.16 6.44
CA GLY A 497 13.96 -7.58 6.18
C GLY A 497 13.94 -6.08 5.89
N GLU A 498 15.12 -5.56 5.60
CA GLU A 498 15.39 -4.12 5.46
C GLU A 498 14.62 -3.49 4.30
N TYR A 499 14.46 -4.23 3.21
CA TYR A 499 13.80 -3.76 1.98
C TYR A 499 12.35 -4.23 1.85
N GLY A 500 11.78 -4.88 2.86
CA GLY A 500 10.39 -5.33 2.86
C GLY A 500 10.05 -6.29 1.73
N LEU A 501 10.96 -7.21 1.39
CA LEU A 501 10.73 -8.23 0.37
C LEU A 501 9.66 -9.23 0.82
N TYR A 502 8.92 -9.76 -0.15
CA TYR A 502 7.88 -10.77 0.10
C TYR A 502 8.47 -12.17 0.10
N TYR A 503 8.29 -12.88 1.22
CA TYR A 503 8.83 -14.21 1.43
C TYR A 503 7.76 -15.29 1.41
N PHE A 504 8.13 -16.49 0.94
CA PHE A 504 7.32 -17.69 1.12
C PHE A 504 7.22 -18.11 2.59
N LYS A 505 6.41 -19.14 2.87
CA LYS A 505 6.24 -19.69 4.23
C LYS A 505 7.54 -20.12 4.91
N ASP A 506 8.56 -20.51 4.13
CA ASP A 506 9.89 -20.87 4.62
C ASP A 506 10.61 -19.66 5.27
N GLY A 507 10.12 -18.45 5.04
CA GLY A 507 10.69 -17.21 5.56
C GLY A 507 12.07 -16.86 5.03
N ASN A 508 12.59 -17.63 4.08
CA ASN A 508 13.94 -17.48 3.55
C ASN A 508 13.98 -17.15 2.06
N THR A 509 12.98 -17.57 1.31
CA THR A 509 12.93 -17.38 -0.15
C THR A 509 12.05 -16.21 -0.52
N ALA A 510 12.60 -15.22 -1.22
CA ALA A 510 11.86 -14.10 -1.81
C ALA A 510 11.98 -14.14 -3.33
N ARG A 511 10.89 -13.80 -4.03
CA ARG A 511 10.84 -13.75 -5.49
C ARG A 511 10.47 -12.34 -5.97
N LEU A 512 11.14 -11.89 -7.02
CA LEU A 512 10.93 -10.56 -7.58
C LEU A 512 9.56 -10.43 -8.28
N ASP A 513 9.09 -11.48 -8.94
CA ASP A 513 7.78 -11.49 -9.60
C ASP A 513 6.64 -11.29 -8.61
N ILE A 514 6.75 -11.79 -7.37
CA ILE A 514 5.78 -11.53 -6.31
C ILE A 514 5.75 -10.03 -5.98
N ALA A 515 6.92 -9.40 -5.85
CA ALA A 515 6.99 -7.95 -5.66
C ALA A 515 6.40 -7.19 -6.87
N GLY A 516 6.64 -7.70 -8.09
CA GLY A 516 6.06 -7.20 -9.34
C GLY A 516 4.53 -7.15 -9.28
N HIS A 517 3.89 -8.25 -8.93
CA HIS A 517 2.44 -8.34 -8.79
C HIS A 517 1.86 -7.39 -7.73
N VAL A 518 2.57 -7.18 -6.62
CA VAL A 518 2.09 -6.30 -5.55
C VAL A 518 2.27 -4.82 -5.87
N LEU A 519 3.31 -4.47 -6.63
CA LEU A 519 3.77 -3.10 -6.83
C LEU A 519 3.53 -2.56 -8.25
N SER A 520 2.97 -3.34 -9.15
CA SER A 520 2.81 -3.01 -10.57
C SER A 520 1.72 -1.96 -10.87
N LEU A 521 0.94 -1.57 -9.90
CA LEU A 521 -0.23 -0.66 -10.04
C LEU A 521 0.10 0.82 -10.01
#